data_8a854673ce1b6c41707736c2468926e6
#
_entry.id   8a854673ce1b6c41707736c2468926e6
#
_cell.length_a   1.000
_cell.length_b   1.000
_cell.length_c   1.000
_cell.angle_alpha   90.00
_cell.angle_beta   90.00
_cell.angle_gamma   90.00
#
_symmetry.space_group_name_H-M   'P 1'
#
loop_
_entity.id
_entity.type
_entity.pdbx_description
1 polymer ?
#
loop_
_entity_poly.entity_id
_entity_poly.type
_entity_poly.pdbx_seq_one_letter_code
_entity_poly.pdbx_strand_id
1 'polypeptide(L)'
;MRRNLFKHILWILILAECFPLLAIAGSQQKEQRYKIAVCDWMILKRQKIGSFQLVHELNGDGVELDMGGLGKREMFDNKLRKPHFQQLFRETAQKYQLEVSSIAMSGFYGQSFLERANYKDLVQDCLHAMKVMNAKVAFLPLGGIKAGWEKIPALRTEVVKRLKEVGDMAASEGVVIGIETQLDAKGDVKLLKEINSPGIKIYFKFQNALENGRDLCKELKILGKKRICQIHCTDT
;
A
#
# COMPACT_ATOMS: atom_id res chain seq x y z
N MET A 1 4.04 -59.23 48.10
CA MET A 1 3.11 -58.16 47.70
C MET A 1 3.66 -56.70 47.74
N ARG A 2 4.83 -56.40 48.30
CA ARG A 2 5.33 -54.98 48.42
C ARG A 2 6.17 -54.47 47.22
N ARG A 3 6.62 -55.31 46.32
CA ARG A 3 7.50 -54.89 45.19
C ARG A 3 6.74 -54.31 43.97
N ASN A 4 5.46 -54.60 43.80
CA ASN A 4 4.68 -54.09 42.65
C ASN A 4 4.04 -52.74 42.93
N LEU A 5 3.84 -52.36 44.19
CA LEU A 5 3.27 -51.07 44.56
C LEU A 5 4.25 -49.91 44.25
N PHE A 6 5.58 -50.15 44.46
CA PHE A 6 6.60 -49.13 44.16
C PHE A 6 6.79 -48.84 42.68
N LYS A 7 6.58 -49.84 41.81
CA LYS A 7 6.65 -49.62 40.35
C LYS A 7 5.50 -48.80 39.82
N HIS A 8 4.28 -48.94 40.37
CA HIS A 8 3.13 -48.15 39.92
C HIS A 8 3.20 -46.71 40.43
N ILE A 9 3.73 -46.48 41.64
CA ILE A 9 3.93 -45.12 42.16
C ILE A 9 5.00 -44.36 41.38
N LEU A 10 6.09 -45.04 40.94
CA LEU A 10 7.14 -44.43 40.13
C LEU A 10 6.67 -44.04 38.71
N TRP A 11 5.77 -44.84 38.11
CA TRP A 11 5.13 -44.51 36.83
C TRP A 11 4.14 -43.35 36.90
N ILE A 12 3.42 -43.23 37.98
CA ILE A 12 2.48 -42.12 38.24
C ILE A 12 3.23 -40.80 38.44
N LEU A 13 4.37 -40.81 39.11
CA LEU A 13 5.22 -39.64 39.32
C LEU A 13 5.88 -39.16 38.01
N ILE A 14 6.30 -40.09 37.11
CA ILE A 14 6.90 -39.74 35.80
C ILE A 14 5.84 -39.15 34.83
N LEU A 15 4.58 -39.62 34.92
CA LEU A 15 3.47 -39.07 34.14
C LEU A 15 3.00 -37.71 34.64
N ALA A 16 3.15 -37.42 35.92
CA ALA A 16 2.76 -36.14 36.50
C ALA A 16 3.74 -34.99 36.18
N GLU A 17 5.01 -35.30 35.94
CA GLU A 17 6.01 -34.29 35.57
C GLU A 17 6.03 -33.96 34.05
N CYS A 18 5.47 -34.81 33.18
CA CYS A 18 5.37 -34.53 31.73
C CYS A 18 4.12 -33.69 31.34
N PHE A 19 3.15 -33.52 32.25
CA PHE A 19 1.93 -32.78 31.94
C PHE A 19 2.02 -31.24 32.01
N PRO A 20 2.92 -30.60 32.79
CA PRO A 20 3.00 -29.15 32.79
C PRO A 20 3.81 -28.57 31.60
N LEU A 21 4.60 -29.39 30.86
CA LEU A 21 5.35 -28.92 29.71
C LEU A 21 4.53 -28.84 28.39
N LEU A 22 3.37 -29.49 28.33
CA LEU A 22 2.46 -29.44 27.19
C LEU A 22 1.42 -28.29 27.28
N ALA A 23 1.27 -27.68 28.45
CA ALA A 23 0.33 -26.57 28.66
C ALA A 23 0.94 -25.19 28.45
N ILE A 24 2.24 -25.07 28.12
CA ILE A 24 2.93 -23.80 27.83
C ILE A 24 3.18 -23.60 26.31
N ALA A 25 2.63 -24.48 25.49
CA ALA A 25 2.37 -24.12 24.10
C ALA A 25 1.13 -23.20 24.06
N GLY A 26 1.12 -22.14 24.88
CA GLY A 26 0.24 -21.02 24.74
C GLY A 26 0.40 -20.54 23.31
N SER A 27 -0.67 -20.57 22.53
CA SER A 27 -0.75 -19.89 21.25
C SER A 27 -0.20 -18.48 21.49
N GLN A 28 1.04 -18.22 21.10
CA GLN A 28 1.48 -16.86 20.90
C GLN A 28 0.51 -16.32 19.85
N GLN A 29 -0.52 -15.68 20.31
CA GLN A 29 -1.39 -14.88 19.49
C GLN A 29 -0.44 -13.88 18.82
N LYS A 30 -0.11 -14.17 17.56
CA LYS A 30 0.84 -13.35 16.78
C LYS A 30 0.27 -11.96 16.83
N GLU A 31 0.88 -11.07 17.62
CA GLU A 31 0.40 -9.71 17.80
C GLU A 31 0.21 -9.12 16.41
N GLN A 32 -1.00 -8.74 16.07
CA GLN A 32 -1.33 -8.26 14.74
C GLN A 32 -0.71 -6.87 14.60
N ARG A 33 0.47 -6.78 13.99
CA ARG A 33 1.10 -5.52 13.64
C ARG A 33 0.76 -5.13 12.20
N TYR A 34 0.74 -3.85 11.93
CA TYR A 34 0.68 -3.34 10.58
C TYR A 34 2.01 -3.61 9.86
N LYS A 35 1.94 -3.91 8.56
CA LYS A 35 3.13 -3.98 7.71
C LYS A 35 3.61 -2.56 7.43
N ILE A 36 4.92 -2.37 7.49
CA ILE A 36 5.59 -1.10 7.23
C ILE A 36 6.35 -1.21 5.91
N ALA A 37 6.03 -0.33 4.98
CA ALA A 37 6.74 -0.22 3.72
C ALA A 37 7.37 1.17 3.57
N VAL A 38 8.42 1.25 2.78
CA VAL A 38 9.14 2.49 2.52
C VAL A 38 9.07 2.85 1.05
N CYS A 39 8.78 4.12 0.76
CA CYS A 39 8.72 4.63 -0.60
C CYS A 39 10.14 4.83 -1.16
N ASP A 40 10.45 4.20 -2.28
CA ASP A 40 11.80 4.22 -2.86
C ASP A 40 12.26 5.63 -3.27
N TRP A 41 11.33 6.49 -3.71
CA TRP A 41 11.66 7.89 -4.07
C TRP A 41 11.87 8.78 -2.86
N MET A 42 11.24 8.51 -1.71
CA MET A 42 11.41 9.28 -0.47
C MET A 42 12.81 9.08 0.13
N ILE A 43 13.42 7.91 -0.09
CA ILE A 43 14.79 7.58 0.33
C ILE A 43 15.82 7.76 -0.77
N LEU A 44 15.53 8.54 -1.80
CA LEU A 44 16.40 8.84 -2.94
C LEU A 44 16.87 7.60 -3.73
N LYS A 45 16.09 6.54 -3.69
CA LYS A 45 16.37 5.25 -4.36
C LYS A 45 15.34 4.94 -5.45
N ARG A 46 14.69 5.96 -6.03
CA ARG A 46 13.68 5.79 -7.08
C ARG A 46 14.13 4.78 -8.14
N GLN A 47 13.40 3.69 -8.28
CA GLN A 47 13.70 2.57 -9.18
C GLN A 47 15.15 2.07 -9.14
N LYS A 48 15.72 1.98 -7.92
CA LYS A 48 17.04 1.40 -7.67
C LYS A 48 16.91 0.21 -6.73
N ILE A 49 17.56 -0.89 -7.06
CA ILE A 49 17.54 -2.12 -6.23
C ILE A 49 18.08 -1.91 -4.81
N GLY A 50 18.95 -0.91 -4.61
CA GLY A 50 19.44 -0.55 -3.27
C GLY A 50 18.36 -0.03 -2.31
N SER A 51 17.12 0.22 -2.78
CA SER A 51 15.98 0.50 -1.90
C SER A 51 15.62 -0.72 -1.06
N PHE A 52 15.63 -1.92 -1.64
CA PHE A 52 15.32 -3.16 -0.94
C PHE A 52 16.34 -3.46 0.18
N GLN A 53 17.64 -3.29 -0.11
CA GLN A 53 18.66 -3.46 0.92
C GLN A 53 18.44 -2.52 2.10
N LEU A 54 18.24 -1.23 1.82
CA LEU A 54 18.05 -0.23 2.88
C LEU A 54 16.79 -0.50 3.70
N VAL A 55 15.67 -0.88 3.05
CA VAL A 55 14.43 -1.21 3.75
C VAL A 55 14.59 -2.45 4.62
N HIS A 56 15.34 -3.46 4.15
CA HIS A 56 15.68 -4.64 4.94
C HIS A 56 16.50 -4.27 6.19
N GLU A 57 17.51 -3.41 6.03
CA GLU A 57 18.35 -2.90 7.14
C GLU A 57 17.52 -2.11 8.17
N LEU A 58 16.44 -1.45 7.72
CA LEU A 58 15.49 -0.73 8.57
C LEU A 58 14.39 -1.64 9.18
N ASN A 59 14.43 -2.95 8.96
CA ASN A 59 13.42 -3.92 9.39
C ASN A 59 12.00 -3.61 8.84
N GLY A 60 11.92 -3.02 7.65
CA GLY A 60 10.66 -2.84 6.93
C GLY A 60 10.12 -4.15 6.36
N ASP A 61 8.85 -4.19 6.04
CA ASP A 61 8.16 -5.36 5.48
C ASP A 61 8.05 -5.29 3.95
N GLY A 62 8.21 -4.10 3.36
CA GLY A 62 8.06 -3.94 1.92
C GLY A 62 8.56 -2.60 1.38
N VAL A 63 8.57 -2.52 0.06
CA VAL A 63 8.95 -1.32 -0.70
C VAL A 63 7.77 -0.87 -1.53
N GLU A 64 7.44 0.42 -1.49
CA GLU A 64 6.63 1.05 -2.51
C GLU A 64 7.55 1.50 -3.64
N LEU A 65 7.36 0.94 -4.85
CA LEU A 65 8.17 1.26 -6.02
C LEU A 65 7.52 2.37 -6.86
N ASP A 66 8.29 3.41 -7.16
CA ASP A 66 7.84 4.48 -8.04
C ASP A 66 7.90 4.08 -9.51
N MET A 67 6.99 4.64 -10.32
CA MET A 67 6.96 4.46 -11.78
C MET A 67 8.09 5.20 -12.52
N GLY A 68 8.92 5.92 -11.80
CA GLY A 68 9.94 6.79 -12.39
C GLY A 68 9.42 8.21 -12.69
N GLY A 69 10.33 9.08 -13.12
CA GLY A 69 9.98 10.47 -13.42
C GLY A 69 9.04 10.59 -14.61
N LEU A 70 8.03 11.47 -14.51
CA LEU A 70 7.16 11.81 -15.63
C LEU A 70 7.66 13.08 -16.37
N GLY A 71 7.70 14.23 -15.69
CA GLY A 71 8.15 15.48 -16.25
C GLY A 71 7.48 15.80 -17.60
N LYS A 72 8.26 16.15 -18.62
CA LYS A 72 7.78 16.40 -20.00
C LYS A 72 7.66 15.12 -20.85
N ARG A 73 7.97 13.95 -20.29
CA ARG A 73 7.89 12.67 -21.03
C ARG A 73 6.43 12.32 -21.30
N GLU A 74 6.20 11.63 -22.39
CA GLU A 74 4.89 11.06 -22.70
C GLU A 74 4.51 9.98 -21.69
N MET A 75 5.46 9.12 -21.32
CA MET A 75 5.28 8.03 -20.35
C MET A 75 6.25 8.19 -19.18
N PHE A 76 5.96 7.51 -18.07
CA PHE A 76 6.91 7.41 -16.94
C PHE A 76 8.24 6.81 -17.39
N ASP A 77 9.34 7.19 -16.74
CA ASP A 77 10.67 6.58 -16.93
C ASP A 77 10.73 5.22 -16.18
N ASN A 78 9.83 4.33 -16.56
CA ASN A 78 9.59 3.07 -15.87
C ASN A 78 10.52 1.96 -16.34
N LYS A 79 11.47 1.55 -15.47
CA LYS A 79 12.38 0.44 -15.75
C LYS A 79 11.67 -0.91 -15.86
N LEU A 80 10.54 -1.08 -15.15
CA LEU A 80 9.78 -2.34 -15.15
C LEU A 80 9.12 -2.69 -16.48
N ARG A 81 9.21 -1.84 -17.51
CA ARG A 81 8.89 -2.23 -18.89
C ARG A 81 9.89 -3.20 -19.50
N LYS A 82 11.12 -3.28 -18.96
CA LYS A 82 12.19 -4.10 -19.50
C LYS A 82 12.30 -5.42 -18.74
N PRO A 83 12.22 -6.60 -19.40
CA PRO A 83 12.20 -7.90 -18.72
C PRO A 83 13.37 -8.15 -17.77
N HIS A 84 14.58 -7.71 -18.12
CA HIS A 84 15.74 -7.88 -17.25
C HIS A 84 15.61 -7.11 -15.93
N PHE A 85 14.99 -5.90 -15.93
CA PHE A 85 14.71 -5.19 -14.68
C PHE A 85 13.57 -5.83 -13.90
N GLN A 86 12.54 -6.36 -14.57
CA GLN A 86 11.48 -7.09 -13.90
C GLN A 86 12.04 -8.27 -13.11
N GLN A 87 12.92 -9.06 -13.73
CA GLN A 87 13.60 -10.17 -13.08
C GLN A 87 14.45 -9.67 -11.92
N LEU A 88 15.34 -8.70 -12.17
CA LEU A 88 16.26 -8.15 -11.16
C LEU A 88 15.51 -7.63 -9.91
N PHE A 89 14.41 -6.91 -10.09
CA PHE A 89 13.63 -6.39 -8.96
C PHE A 89 12.94 -7.51 -8.18
N ARG A 90 12.35 -8.51 -8.86
CA ARG A 90 11.74 -9.66 -8.19
C ARG A 90 12.75 -10.48 -7.39
N GLU A 91 13.90 -10.81 -8.00
CA GLU A 91 14.97 -11.54 -7.33
C GLU A 91 15.53 -10.77 -6.13
N THR A 92 15.65 -9.44 -6.25
CA THR A 92 16.10 -8.58 -5.15
C THR A 92 15.08 -8.55 -4.02
N ALA A 93 13.78 -8.41 -4.32
CA ALA A 93 12.71 -8.47 -3.33
C ALA A 93 12.72 -9.81 -2.58
N GLN A 94 12.86 -10.92 -3.32
CA GLN A 94 12.95 -12.27 -2.75
C GLN A 94 14.19 -12.44 -1.86
N LYS A 95 15.36 -11.98 -2.33
CA LYS A 95 16.62 -12.03 -1.58
C LYS A 95 16.50 -11.38 -0.21
N TYR A 96 15.84 -10.23 -0.12
CA TYR A 96 15.65 -9.48 1.12
C TYR A 96 14.35 -9.82 1.86
N GLN A 97 13.55 -10.76 1.35
CA GLN A 97 12.26 -11.19 1.93
C GLN A 97 11.28 -10.01 2.10
N LEU A 98 11.27 -9.08 1.14
CA LEU A 98 10.42 -7.90 1.13
C LEU A 98 9.29 -8.03 0.10
N GLU A 99 8.13 -7.49 0.45
CA GLU A 99 7.01 -7.34 -0.50
C GLU A 99 7.17 -6.05 -1.31
N VAL A 100 6.64 -6.03 -2.54
CA VAL A 100 6.32 -4.76 -3.20
C VAL A 100 4.90 -4.40 -2.78
N SER A 101 4.81 -3.46 -1.82
CA SER A 101 3.55 -3.10 -1.16
C SER A 101 2.59 -2.36 -2.09
N SER A 102 3.15 -1.56 -2.99
CA SER A 102 2.42 -0.72 -3.94
C SER A 102 3.32 -0.23 -5.06
N ILE A 103 2.71 0.24 -6.15
CA ILE A 103 3.38 0.93 -7.25
C ILE A 103 2.91 2.39 -7.27
N ALA A 104 3.86 3.34 -7.24
CA ALA A 104 3.52 4.75 -7.11
C ALA A 104 3.66 5.52 -8.43
N MET A 105 2.62 6.25 -8.79
CA MET A 105 2.63 7.22 -9.90
C MET A 105 2.98 8.62 -9.35
N SER A 106 4.09 8.74 -8.59
CA SER A 106 4.46 9.99 -7.88
C SER A 106 4.67 11.18 -8.83
N GLY A 107 4.94 10.94 -10.10
CA GLY A 107 5.04 11.99 -11.11
C GLY A 107 3.82 12.89 -11.23
N PHE A 108 2.66 12.43 -10.80
CA PHE A 108 1.43 13.23 -10.74
C PHE A 108 1.38 14.26 -9.59
N TYR A 109 2.37 14.29 -8.70
CA TYR A 109 2.56 15.45 -7.82
C TYR A 109 2.98 16.70 -8.59
N GLY A 110 3.87 16.54 -9.57
CA GLY A 110 4.38 17.64 -10.39
C GLY A 110 3.68 17.83 -11.73
N GLN A 111 2.75 16.93 -12.08
CA GLN A 111 2.01 16.94 -13.34
C GLN A 111 0.54 16.69 -13.03
N SER A 112 -0.34 17.51 -13.62
CA SER A 112 -1.78 17.32 -13.42
C SER A 112 -2.26 16.04 -14.12
N PHE A 113 -2.89 15.14 -13.35
CA PHE A 113 -3.60 13.98 -13.90
C PHE A 113 -4.68 14.40 -14.93
N LEU A 114 -5.28 15.58 -14.76
CA LEU A 114 -6.28 16.12 -15.67
C LEU A 114 -5.68 16.67 -16.98
N GLU A 115 -4.42 17.10 -16.97
CA GLU A 115 -3.77 17.68 -18.14
C GLU A 115 -3.15 16.64 -19.08
N ARG A 116 -3.07 15.39 -18.61
CA ARG A 116 -2.55 14.29 -19.43
C ARG A 116 -3.64 13.66 -20.29
N ALA A 117 -3.58 13.89 -21.59
CA ALA A 117 -4.51 13.26 -22.53
C ALA A 117 -4.37 11.73 -22.53
N ASN A 118 -3.14 11.23 -22.36
CA ASN A 118 -2.79 9.81 -22.33
C ASN A 118 -2.82 9.19 -20.92
N TYR A 119 -3.63 9.74 -19.98
CA TYR A 119 -3.69 9.25 -18.60
C TYR A 119 -4.03 7.75 -18.49
N LYS A 120 -4.80 7.21 -19.44
CA LYS A 120 -5.13 5.77 -19.47
C LYS A 120 -3.89 4.92 -19.76
N ASP A 121 -3.04 5.35 -20.70
CA ASP A 121 -1.82 4.64 -21.04
C ASP A 121 -0.83 4.67 -19.88
N LEU A 122 -0.74 5.80 -19.17
CA LEU A 122 0.07 5.93 -17.96
C LEU A 122 -0.41 5.00 -16.84
N VAL A 123 -1.72 4.89 -16.66
CA VAL A 123 -2.30 3.96 -15.68
C VAL A 123 -2.13 2.52 -16.13
N GLN A 124 -2.31 2.20 -17.41
CA GLN A 124 -2.10 0.86 -17.95
C GLN A 124 -0.66 0.37 -17.74
N ASP A 125 0.34 1.26 -17.94
CA ASP A 125 1.74 0.98 -17.62
C ASP A 125 1.94 0.66 -16.12
N CYS A 126 1.25 1.38 -15.24
CA CYS A 126 1.26 1.11 -13.81
C CYS A 126 0.62 -0.25 -13.48
N LEU A 127 -0.54 -0.56 -14.06
CA LEU A 127 -1.20 -1.85 -13.87
C LEU A 127 -0.32 -3.01 -14.35
N HIS A 128 0.40 -2.84 -15.46
CA HIS A 128 1.39 -3.81 -15.92
C HIS A 128 2.51 -4.00 -14.89
N ALA A 129 3.09 -2.90 -14.36
CA ALA A 129 4.10 -2.96 -13.31
C ALA A 129 3.59 -3.66 -12.04
N MET A 130 2.34 -3.38 -11.63
CA MET A 130 1.69 -4.07 -10.51
C MET A 130 1.60 -5.58 -10.72
N LYS A 131 1.17 -6.01 -11.91
CA LYS A 131 1.09 -7.42 -12.28
C LYS A 131 2.46 -8.10 -12.21
N VAL A 132 3.48 -7.46 -12.77
CA VAL A 132 4.86 -7.95 -12.79
C VAL A 132 5.42 -8.12 -11.37
N MET A 133 5.14 -7.17 -10.49
CA MET A 133 5.65 -7.15 -9.11
C MET A 133 4.68 -7.77 -8.09
N ASN A 134 3.55 -8.31 -8.53
CA ASN A 134 2.47 -8.85 -7.69
C ASN A 134 1.93 -7.84 -6.66
N ALA A 135 2.01 -6.53 -6.96
CA ALA A 135 1.44 -5.49 -6.13
C ALA A 135 -0.09 -5.42 -6.32
N LYS A 136 -0.83 -5.10 -5.25
CA LYS A 136 -2.29 -5.02 -5.28
C LYS A 136 -2.82 -3.59 -5.15
N VAL A 137 -1.94 -2.64 -4.84
CA VAL A 137 -2.27 -1.23 -4.66
C VAL A 137 -1.39 -0.39 -5.59
N ALA A 138 -1.98 0.56 -6.30
CA ALA A 138 -1.27 1.67 -6.93
C ALA A 138 -1.53 2.95 -6.15
N PHE A 139 -0.55 3.84 -6.11
CA PHE A 139 -0.66 5.16 -5.54
C PHE A 139 -0.83 6.21 -6.64
N LEU A 140 -1.90 7.01 -6.55
CA LEU A 140 -2.19 8.11 -7.47
C LEU A 140 -2.42 9.41 -6.69
N PRO A 141 -1.43 10.32 -6.59
CA PRO A 141 -1.65 11.62 -5.99
C PRO A 141 -2.43 12.54 -6.93
N LEU A 142 -3.38 13.28 -6.37
CA LEU A 142 -4.12 14.32 -7.09
C LEU A 142 -3.55 15.73 -6.84
N GLY A 143 -2.38 15.82 -6.18
CA GLY A 143 -1.74 17.08 -5.81
C GLY A 143 -1.33 17.97 -6.99
N GLY A 144 -1.13 17.41 -8.18
CA GLY A 144 -0.85 18.18 -9.40
C GLY A 144 -2.08 18.85 -10.03
N ILE A 145 -3.28 18.60 -9.53
CA ILE A 145 -4.50 19.28 -9.98
C ILE A 145 -4.57 20.65 -9.31
N LYS A 146 -5.13 21.64 -10.02
CA LYS A 146 -5.33 23.00 -9.49
C LYS A 146 -6.01 22.95 -8.11
N ALA A 147 -5.44 23.67 -7.13
CA ALA A 147 -5.99 23.75 -5.79
C ALA A 147 -7.44 24.23 -5.82
N GLY A 148 -8.30 23.62 -4.99
CA GLY A 148 -9.74 23.93 -4.95
C GLY A 148 -10.54 23.33 -6.11
N TRP A 149 -9.96 22.41 -6.88
CA TRP A 149 -10.64 21.73 -7.99
C TRP A 149 -11.96 21.08 -7.57
N GLU A 150 -12.07 20.65 -6.34
CA GLU A 150 -13.26 20.02 -5.77
C GLU A 150 -14.47 20.95 -5.67
N LYS A 151 -14.22 22.28 -5.70
CA LYS A 151 -15.25 23.33 -5.69
C LYS A 151 -15.56 23.89 -7.08
N ILE A 152 -14.80 23.47 -8.11
CA ILE A 152 -14.98 23.89 -9.50
C ILE A 152 -15.74 22.77 -10.24
N PRO A 153 -17.04 22.95 -10.58
CA PRO A 153 -17.87 21.86 -11.09
C PRO A 153 -17.27 21.14 -12.30
N ALA A 154 -16.73 21.88 -13.28
CA ALA A 154 -16.15 21.30 -14.49
C ALA A 154 -14.92 20.42 -14.18
N LEU A 155 -14.02 20.89 -13.29
CA LEU A 155 -12.85 20.09 -12.88
C LEU A 155 -13.26 18.87 -12.08
N ARG A 156 -14.20 19.03 -11.13
CA ARG A 156 -14.71 17.91 -10.34
C ARG A 156 -15.34 16.83 -11.22
N THR A 157 -16.16 17.23 -12.18
CA THR A 157 -16.77 16.29 -13.14
C THR A 157 -15.72 15.52 -13.93
N GLU A 158 -14.67 16.18 -14.41
CA GLU A 158 -13.62 15.53 -15.16
C GLU A 158 -12.75 14.60 -14.27
N VAL A 159 -12.45 15.02 -13.02
CA VAL A 159 -11.79 14.15 -12.04
C VAL A 159 -12.59 12.87 -11.80
N VAL A 160 -13.88 13.01 -11.50
CA VAL A 160 -14.76 11.86 -11.23
C VAL A 160 -14.82 10.94 -12.44
N LYS A 161 -14.99 11.47 -13.65
CA LYS A 161 -15.01 10.70 -14.90
C LYS A 161 -13.73 9.90 -15.09
N ARG A 162 -12.58 10.58 -15.03
CA ARG A 162 -11.28 9.91 -15.24
C ARG A 162 -10.97 8.88 -14.17
N LEU A 163 -11.26 9.20 -12.90
CA LEU A 163 -11.06 8.25 -11.80
C LEU A 163 -11.98 7.03 -11.94
N LYS A 164 -13.22 7.21 -12.43
CA LYS A 164 -14.10 6.08 -12.73
C LYS A 164 -13.47 5.18 -13.81
N GLU A 165 -13.02 5.77 -14.92
CA GLU A 165 -12.45 5.01 -16.02
C GLU A 165 -11.21 4.21 -15.60
N VAL A 166 -10.24 4.84 -14.92
CA VAL A 166 -9.05 4.13 -14.46
C VAL A 166 -9.32 3.18 -13.28
N GLY A 167 -10.32 3.49 -12.47
CA GLY A 167 -10.78 2.59 -11.41
C GLY A 167 -11.41 1.32 -11.96
N ASP A 168 -12.20 1.43 -13.02
CA ASP A 168 -12.79 0.27 -13.68
C ASP A 168 -11.72 -0.59 -14.37
N MET A 169 -10.65 0.03 -14.94
CA MET A 169 -9.46 -0.67 -15.43
C MET A 169 -8.78 -1.47 -14.30
N ALA A 170 -8.54 -0.84 -13.15
CA ALA A 170 -7.91 -1.49 -12.00
C ALA A 170 -8.77 -2.64 -11.45
N ALA A 171 -10.09 -2.44 -11.36
CA ALA A 171 -11.03 -3.45 -10.90
C ALA A 171 -11.05 -4.68 -11.80
N SER A 172 -10.95 -4.49 -13.12
CA SER A 172 -10.89 -5.61 -14.09
C SER A 172 -9.64 -6.47 -13.93
N GLU A 173 -8.53 -5.89 -13.44
CA GLU A 173 -7.29 -6.60 -13.12
C GLU A 173 -7.24 -7.13 -11.67
N GLY A 174 -8.32 -6.94 -10.87
CA GLY A 174 -8.41 -7.38 -9.49
C GLY A 174 -7.49 -6.63 -8.53
N VAL A 175 -7.19 -5.34 -8.84
CA VAL A 175 -6.33 -4.46 -8.05
C VAL A 175 -7.04 -3.14 -7.74
N VAL A 176 -6.44 -2.29 -6.93
CA VAL A 176 -7.00 -0.98 -6.58
C VAL A 176 -5.99 0.15 -6.81
N ILE A 177 -6.50 1.30 -7.19
CA ILE A 177 -5.77 2.57 -7.21
C ILE A 177 -6.19 3.36 -5.96
N GLY A 178 -5.23 3.64 -5.10
CA GLY A 178 -5.38 4.51 -3.95
C GLY A 178 -5.14 5.96 -4.35
N ILE A 179 -6.15 6.81 -4.20
CA ILE A 179 -6.01 8.24 -4.49
C ILE A 179 -5.63 9.00 -3.22
N GLU A 180 -4.66 9.90 -3.31
CA GLU A 180 -4.35 10.89 -2.27
C GLU A 180 -5.00 12.22 -2.62
N THR A 181 -5.85 12.72 -1.72
CA THR A 181 -6.58 14.00 -1.87
C THR A 181 -6.23 14.96 -0.72
N GLN A 182 -6.64 16.23 -0.86
CA GLN A 182 -6.61 17.22 0.22
C GLN A 182 -7.95 17.35 0.96
N LEU A 183 -8.94 16.52 0.59
CA LEU A 183 -10.26 16.53 1.19
C LEU A 183 -10.24 16.04 2.63
N ASP A 184 -11.27 16.40 3.39
CA ASP A 184 -11.58 15.72 4.63
C ASP A 184 -12.26 14.36 4.35
N ALA A 185 -12.36 13.53 5.37
CA ALA A 185 -12.93 12.19 5.23
C ALA A 185 -14.38 12.17 4.68
N LYS A 186 -15.18 13.21 4.99
CA LYS A 186 -16.55 13.33 4.43
C LYS A 186 -16.50 13.66 2.95
N GLY A 187 -15.59 14.53 2.54
CA GLY A 187 -15.33 14.87 1.14
C GLY A 187 -14.86 13.66 0.35
N ASP A 188 -13.94 12.87 0.91
CA ASP A 188 -13.45 11.63 0.32
C ASP A 188 -14.57 10.58 0.16
N VAL A 189 -15.41 10.40 1.19
CA VAL A 189 -16.57 9.49 1.10
C VAL A 189 -17.53 9.95 0.00
N LYS A 190 -17.77 11.26 -0.13
CA LYS A 190 -18.61 11.82 -1.19
C LYS A 190 -17.99 11.59 -2.58
N LEU A 191 -16.69 11.86 -2.71
CA LEU A 191 -15.95 11.65 -3.96
C LEU A 191 -15.98 10.18 -4.40
N LEU A 192 -15.72 9.23 -3.49
CA LEU A 192 -15.80 7.80 -3.80
C LEU A 192 -17.18 7.36 -4.26
N LYS A 193 -18.26 7.92 -3.68
CA LYS A 193 -19.64 7.66 -4.13
C LYS A 193 -19.91 8.19 -5.55
N GLU A 194 -19.37 9.36 -5.88
CA GLU A 194 -19.51 9.96 -7.21
C GLU A 194 -18.72 9.17 -8.27
N ILE A 195 -17.49 8.73 -7.93
CA ILE A 195 -16.66 7.88 -8.81
C ILE A 195 -17.35 6.56 -9.09
N ASN A 196 -17.96 5.95 -8.07
CA ASN A 196 -18.68 4.68 -8.16
C ASN A 196 -17.91 3.58 -8.90
N SER A 197 -16.65 3.37 -8.53
CA SER A 197 -15.80 2.28 -9.03
C SER A 197 -15.17 1.52 -7.86
N PRO A 198 -15.22 0.18 -7.83
CA PRO A 198 -14.59 -0.63 -6.77
C PRO A 198 -13.07 -0.60 -6.83
N GLY A 199 -12.49 -0.22 -7.97
CA GLY A 199 -11.04 -0.10 -8.17
C GLY A 199 -10.43 1.19 -7.60
N ILE A 200 -11.23 2.13 -7.06
CA ILE A 200 -10.72 3.35 -6.42
C ILE A 200 -10.94 3.27 -4.91
N LYS A 201 -9.87 3.54 -4.16
CA LYS A 201 -9.89 3.70 -2.71
C LYS A 201 -9.06 4.90 -2.29
N ILE A 202 -9.09 5.23 -1.00
CA ILE A 202 -8.28 6.32 -0.42
C ILE A 202 -6.92 5.76 0.00
N TYR A 203 -5.87 6.43 -0.43
CA TYR A 203 -4.53 6.34 0.10
C TYR A 203 -4.41 7.45 1.15
N PHE A 204 -4.64 7.13 2.41
CA PHE A 204 -4.83 8.13 3.45
C PHE A 204 -3.50 8.70 3.93
N LYS A 205 -3.31 10.00 3.82
CA LYS A 205 -2.10 10.69 4.29
C LYS A 205 -2.36 11.39 5.62
N PHE A 206 -1.66 10.99 6.66
CA PHE A 206 -1.80 11.57 8.00
C PHE A 206 -1.50 13.06 8.02
N GLN A 207 -0.43 13.47 7.33
CA GLN A 207 0.00 14.86 7.25
C GLN A 207 -1.13 15.79 6.77
N ASN A 208 -1.91 15.38 5.76
CA ASN A 208 -3.02 16.20 5.26
C ASN A 208 -4.09 16.50 6.31
N ALA A 209 -4.37 15.55 7.18
CA ALA A 209 -5.31 15.77 8.27
C ALA A 209 -4.69 16.68 9.36
N LEU A 210 -3.44 16.44 9.75
CA LEU A 210 -2.74 17.18 10.79
C LEU A 210 -2.53 18.66 10.39
N GLU A 211 -2.02 18.93 9.19
CA GLU A 211 -1.79 20.29 8.68
C GLU A 211 -3.08 21.12 8.59
N ASN A 212 -4.23 20.46 8.42
CA ASN A 212 -5.54 21.10 8.40
C ASN A 212 -6.24 21.06 9.77
N GLY A 213 -5.53 20.73 10.86
CA GLY A 213 -6.08 20.70 12.22
C GLY A 213 -7.20 19.67 12.43
N ARG A 214 -7.22 18.60 11.61
CA ARG A 214 -8.25 17.56 11.67
C ARG A 214 -7.85 16.43 12.61
N ASP A 215 -8.81 15.86 13.33
CA ASP A 215 -8.63 14.73 14.23
C ASP A 215 -8.48 13.43 13.41
N LEU A 216 -7.30 12.82 13.44
CA LEU A 216 -6.99 11.58 12.72
C LEU A 216 -7.94 10.44 13.07
N CYS A 217 -8.27 10.26 14.35
CA CYS A 217 -9.15 9.18 14.78
C CYS A 217 -10.56 9.36 14.21
N LYS A 218 -11.04 10.59 14.16
CA LYS A 218 -12.34 10.94 13.58
C LYS A 218 -12.36 10.74 12.07
N GLU A 219 -11.31 11.20 11.36
CA GLU A 219 -11.17 10.99 9.91
C GLU A 219 -11.17 9.49 9.58
N LEU A 220 -10.36 8.69 10.26
CA LEU A 220 -10.27 7.24 10.05
C LEU A 220 -11.60 6.52 10.35
N LYS A 221 -12.34 6.95 11.38
CA LYS A 221 -13.67 6.41 11.70
C LYS A 221 -14.70 6.70 10.61
N ILE A 222 -14.67 7.92 10.02
CA ILE A 222 -15.57 8.33 8.93
C ILE A 222 -15.28 7.54 7.67
N LEU A 223 -14.00 7.41 7.28
CA LEU A 223 -13.60 6.63 6.11
C LEU A 223 -13.89 5.15 6.29
N GLY A 224 -13.51 4.60 7.42
CA GLY A 224 -13.61 3.18 7.73
C GLY A 224 -12.67 2.31 6.88
N LYS A 225 -12.32 1.15 7.40
CA LYS A 225 -11.33 0.23 6.81
C LYS A 225 -11.58 -0.13 5.33
N LYS A 226 -12.84 -0.23 4.90
CA LYS A 226 -13.16 -0.68 3.53
C LYS A 226 -12.77 0.33 2.44
N ARG A 227 -12.71 1.63 2.78
CA ARG A 227 -12.41 2.72 1.83
C ARG A 227 -10.93 3.06 1.78
N ILE A 228 -10.15 2.67 2.78
CA ILE A 228 -8.71 2.91 2.85
C ILE A 228 -7.99 1.68 2.29
N CYS A 229 -7.07 1.87 1.32
CA CYS A 229 -6.21 0.80 0.82
C CYS A 229 -4.85 0.80 1.51
N GLN A 230 -4.32 1.97 1.82
CA GLN A 230 -3.00 2.14 2.43
C GLN A 230 -2.93 3.47 3.18
N ILE A 231 -2.01 3.60 4.11
CA ILE A 231 -1.79 4.83 4.88
C ILE A 231 -0.38 5.33 4.62
N HIS A 232 -0.27 6.62 4.33
CA HIS A 232 0.99 7.31 4.13
C HIS A 232 1.33 8.09 5.41
N CYS A 233 2.44 7.73 6.04
CA CYS A 233 3.02 8.45 7.16
C CYS A 233 4.26 9.18 6.67
N THR A 234 4.30 10.48 6.84
CA THR A 234 5.46 11.33 6.55
C THR A 234 5.73 12.20 7.78
N ASP A 235 6.98 12.62 7.95
CA ASP A 235 7.33 13.61 8.97
C ASP A 235 6.64 14.94 8.66
N THR A 236 6.33 15.66 9.72
CA THR A 236 5.76 17.02 9.67
C THR A 236 6.86 18.08 9.76
#